data_4a9b7d697380aaf558989f95b4064c3d
#
_entry.id   4a9b7d697380aaf558989f95b4064c3d
#
_cell.length_a   1.000
_cell.length_b   1.000
_cell.length_c   1.000
_cell.angle_alpha   90.00
_cell.angle_beta   90.00
_cell.angle_gamma   90.00
#
_symmetry.space_group_name_H-M   'P 1'
#
loop_
_entity.id
_entity.type
_entity.pdbx_description
1 polymer ?
#
loop_
_entity_poly.entity_id
_entity_poly.type
_entity_poly.pdbx_seq_one_letter_code
_entity_poly.pdbx_strand_id
1 'polypeptide(L)'
;MKPDNVLSAKNRNELRQWLEHNHLTEKECWVAVKRGRPTSDDVFWYVDAVEEALCFGWIDSTTKTLQDGVTYQKLAPRKKGSLWSELNKERCRRMDKLGMMTEYGRAVLPDMTPAGFVIDDDILAALQTDDVVWSNFQSFPELYQRVRIDTIQIKKKQPKL
;
A
#
# COMPACT_ATOMS: atom_id res chain seq x y z
N MET A 1 18.39 16.84 5.08
CA MET A 1 19.36 15.82 5.53
C MET A 1 18.86 14.46 5.04
N LYS A 2 19.72 13.65 4.45
CA LYS A 2 19.37 12.30 3.96
C LYS A 2 18.93 11.43 5.14
N PRO A 3 17.91 10.55 4.99
CA PRO A 3 17.55 9.61 6.05
C PRO A 3 18.72 8.68 6.42
N ASP A 4 18.73 8.20 7.65
CA ASP A 4 19.63 7.12 8.06
C ASP A 4 19.09 5.78 7.50
N ASN A 5 19.95 4.77 7.38
CA ASN A 5 19.59 3.45 6.85
C ASN A 5 18.93 3.48 5.44
N VAL A 6 19.53 4.28 4.55
CA VAL A 6 19.12 4.31 3.13
C VAL A 6 19.78 3.16 2.41
N LEU A 7 18.95 2.28 1.81
CA LEU A 7 19.44 1.17 1.01
C LEU A 7 19.91 1.64 -0.37
N SER A 8 20.90 0.93 -0.90
CA SER A 8 21.36 1.10 -2.28
C SER A 8 20.49 0.37 -3.32
N ALA A 9 19.40 -0.28 -2.89
CA ALA A 9 18.50 -1.02 -3.75
C ALA A 9 17.91 -0.14 -4.85
N LYS A 10 18.04 -0.58 -6.10
CA LYS A 10 17.62 0.15 -7.32
C LYS A 10 16.41 -0.47 -8.00
N ASN A 11 15.95 -1.61 -7.53
CA ASN A 11 14.81 -2.34 -8.08
C ASN A 11 14.18 -3.23 -7.00
N ARG A 12 13.02 -3.81 -7.33
CA ARG A 12 12.27 -4.67 -6.41
C ARG A 12 13.04 -5.93 -5.97
N ASN A 13 13.83 -6.52 -6.85
CA ASN A 13 14.58 -7.74 -6.54
C ASN A 13 15.67 -7.49 -5.49
N GLU A 14 16.38 -6.37 -5.61
CA GLU A 14 17.39 -5.97 -4.63
C GLU A 14 16.77 -5.65 -3.26
N LEU A 15 15.62 -4.97 -3.24
CA LEU A 15 14.87 -4.76 -2.00
C LEU A 15 14.40 -6.10 -1.40
N ARG A 16 13.89 -7.02 -2.21
CA ARG A 16 13.46 -8.34 -1.75
C ARG A 16 14.61 -9.11 -1.10
N GLN A 17 15.77 -9.16 -1.75
CA GLN A 17 16.96 -9.80 -1.19
C GLN A 17 17.36 -9.18 0.16
N TRP A 18 17.28 -7.87 0.28
CA TRP A 18 17.56 -7.20 1.54
C TRP A 18 16.54 -7.59 2.62
N LEU A 19 15.24 -7.60 2.30
CA LEU A 19 14.18 -8.01 3.22
C LEU A 19 14.34 -9.46 3.67
N GLU A 20 14.68 -10.38 2.77
CA GLU A 20 14.93 -11.78 3.10
C GLU A 20 15.96 -11.96 4.23
N HIS A 21 17.00 -11.12 4.26
CA HIS A 21 18.07 -11.21 5.25
C HIS A 21 17.83 -10.36 6.51
N ASN A 22 17.04 -9.27 6.40
CA ASN A 22 17.04 -8.22 7.41
C ASN A 22 15.66 -7.95 8.06
N HIS A 23 14.54 -8.43 7.48
CA HIS A 23 13.20 -8.06 7.94
C HIS A 23 12.89 -8.44 9.40
N LEU A 24 13.58 -9.39 10.00
CA LEU A 24 13.40 -9.81 11.40
C LEU A 24 14.26 -9.02 12.39
N THR A 25 15.32 -8.39 11.93
CA THR A 25 16.31 -7.71 12.79
C THR A 25 16.26 -6.20 12.67
N GLU A 26 15.94 -5.69 11.48
CA GLU A 26 15.88 -4.26 11.23
C GLU A 26 14.53 -3.65 11.62
N LYS A 27 14.56 -2.41 12.08
CA LYS A 27 13.36 -1.68 12.52
C LYS A 27 12.76 -0.81 11.43
N GLU A 28 13.56 -0.45 10.44
CA GLU A 28 13.16 0.36 9.30
C GLU A 28 14.25 0.38 8.23
N CYS A 29 13.86 0.72 7.02
CA CYS A 29 14.80 1.13 5.98
C CYS A 29 14.17 2.21 5.10
N TRP A 30 15.01 2.87 4.32
CA TRP A 30 14.60 3.86 3.33
C TRP A 30 15.09 3.46 1.95
N VAL A 31 14.21 3.59 0.95
CA VAL A 31 14.53 3.29 -0.45
C VAL A 31 14.20 4.48 -1.33
N ALA A 32 15.09 4.77 -2.26
CA ALA A 32 14.83 5.78 -3.28
C ALA A 32 13.86 5.22 -4.31
N VAL A 33 12.69 5.86 -4.50
CA VAL A 33 11.66 5.38 -5.42
C VAL A 33 11.08 6.52 -6.25
N LYS A 34 10.62 6.21 -7.44
CA LYS A 34 9.81 7.10 -8.26
C LYS A 34 8.33 6.87 -7.98
N ARG A 35 7.59 7.96 -7.83
CA ARG A 35 6.13 7.91 -7.67
C ARG A 35 5.42 8.07 -9.01
N GLY A 36 4.21 7.57 -9.09
CA GLY A 36 3.37 7.65 -10.28
C GLY A 36 3.03 6.27 -10.83
N ARG A 37 2.48 6.26 -12.04
CA ARG A 37 2.15 5.03 -12.76
C ARG A 37 3.44 4.45 -13.36
N PRO A 38 3.74 3.16 -13.11
CA PRO A 38 4.86 2.49 -13.78
C PRO A 38 4.73 2.57 -15.30
N THR A 39 5.83 2.98 -15.94
CA THR A 39 5.91 3.11 -17.41
C THR A 39 7.05 2.28 -18.00
N SER A 40 7.95 1.76 -17.17
CA SER A 40 9.07 0.92 -17.57
C SER A 40 9.57 0.08 -16.38
N ASP A 41 10.24 -1.03 -16.68
CA ASP A 41 10.74 -1.97 -15.66
C ASP A 41 12.14 -1.61 -15.14
N ASP A 42 12.81 -0.64 -15.76
CA ASP A 42 14.16 -0.17 -15.39
C ASP A 42 14.12 0.91 -14.29
N VAL A 43 12.96 1.28 -13.83
CA VAL A 43 12.74 2.27 -12.77
C VAL A 43 12.22 1.60 -11.51
N PHE A 44 12.80 1.92 -10.36
CA PHE A 44 12.29 1.43 -9.09
C PHE A 44 11.08 2.29 -8.64
N TRP A 45 9.90 1.73 -8.81
CA TRP A 45 8.66 2.41 -8.50
C TRP A 45 8.25 2.22 -7.04
N TYR A 46 7.55 3.22 -6.52
CA TYR A 46 6.94 3.16 -5.18
C TYR A 46 6.07 1.90 -4.99
N VAL A 47 5.28 1.52 -5.99
CA VAL A 47 4.41 0.34 -5.89
C VAL A 47 5.22 -0.94 -5.72
N ASP A 48 6.37 -1.07 -6.39
CA ASP A 48 7.24 -2.23 -6.24
C ASP A 48 7.77 -2.35 -4.81
N ALA A 49 8.21 -1.23 -4.25
CA ALA A 49 8.72 -1.21 -2.88
C ALA A 49 7.64 -1.58 -1.85
N VAL A 50 6.41 -1.09 -2.03
CA VAL A 50 5.30 -1.41 -1.12
C VAL A 50 4.88 -2.88 -1.26
N GLU A 51 4.81 -3.42 -2.48
CA GLU A 51 4.46 -4.82 -2.70
C GLU A 51 5.48 -5.76 -2.07
N GLU A 52 6.78 -5.50 -2.26
CA GLU A 52 7.83 -6.31 -1.62
C GLU A 52 7.77 -6.20 -0.08
N ALA A 53 7.59 -5.00 0.47
CA ALA A 53 7.43 -4.81 1.91
C ALA A 53 6.25 -5.62 2.47
N LEU A 54 5.09 -5.55 1.83
CA LEU A 54 3.89 -6.32 2.23
C LEU A 54 4.14 -7.83 2.25
N CYS A 55 4.95 -8.35 1.33
CA CYS A 55 5.31 -9.77 1.29
C CYS A 55 6.03 -10.25 2.55
N PHE A 56 6.70 -9.36 3.29
CA PHE A 56 7.43 -9.65 4.53
C PHE A 56 6.76 -9.10 5.78
N GLY A 57 5.50 -8.65 5.70
CA GLY A 57 4.78 -8.07 6.83
C GLY A 57 5.23 -6.66 7.19
N TRP A 58 5.87 -5.98 6.27
CA TRP A 58 6.27 -4.58 6.36
C TRP A 58 5.27 -3.68 5.65
N ILE A 59 5.38 -2.38 5.88
CA ILE A 59 4.51 -1.35 5.27
C ILE A 59 5.28 -0.07 5.05
N ASP A 60 4.85 0.71 4.08
CA ASP A 60 5.28 2.07 3.88
C ASP A 60 4.69 3.03 4.94
N SER A 61 5.41 4.08 5.23
CA SER A 61 4.97 5.12 6.15
C SER A 61 5.33 6.52 5.61
N THR A 62 6.34 7.14 6.15
CA THR A 62 6.76 8.50 5.80
C THR A 62 7.54 8.55 4.49
N THR A 63 7.38 9.63 3.75
CA THR A 63 8.23 9.96 2.59
C THR A 63 9.07 11.18 2.87
N LYS A 64 10.23 11.27 2.23
CA LYS A 64 11.10 12.42 2.27
C LYS A 64 11.67 12.71 0.88
N THR A 65 11.36 13.87 0.31
CA THR A 65 11.96 14.31 -0.94
C THR A 65 13.06 15.32 -0.62
N LEU A 66 14.25 15.09 -1.15
CA LEU A 66 15.39 15.98 -0.95
C LEU A 66 15.46 17.04 -2.05
N GLN A 67 16.38 18.00 -1.91
CA GLN A 67 16.57 19.12 -2.85
C GLN A 67 16.99 18.65 -4.25
N ASP A 68 17.61 17.49 -4.37
CA ASP A 68 17.96 16.84 -5.63
C ASP A 68 16.74 16.21 -6.36
N GLY A 69 15.54 16.33 -5.79
CA GLY A 69 14.31 15.76 -6.33
C GLY A 69 14.12 14.27 -6.06
N VAL A 70 15.07 13.61 -5.39
CA VAL A 70 14.94 12.19 -5.04
C VAL A 70 13.97 12.00 -3.90
N THR A 71 12.98 11.13 -4.10
CA THR A 71 12.00 10.76 -3.08
C THR A 71 12.39 9.45 -2.42
N TYR A 72 12.56 9.50 -1.10
CA TYR A 72 12.84 8.36 -0.25
C TYR A 72 11.57 7.91 0.46
N GLN A 73 11.27 6.63 0.35
CA GLN A 73 10.15 5.98 1.03
C GLN A 73 10.66 5.18 2.23
N LYS A 74 10.11 5.45 3.41
CA LYS A 74 10.34 4.65 4.61
C LYS A 74 9.50 3.40 4.58
N LEU A 75 10.13 2.26 4.85
CA LEU A 75 9.50 0.96 5.07
C LEU A 75 9.83 0.48 6.49
N ALA A 76 8.87 -0.13 7.17
CA ALA A 76 9.04 -0.65 8.53
C ALA A 76 8.10 -1.84 8.79
N PRO A 77 8.38 -2.69 9.79
CA PRO A 77 7.47 -3.73 10.21
C PRO A 77 6.08 -3.18 10.54
N ARG A 78 5.05 -3.87 10.09
CA ARG A 78 3.66 -3.48 10.32
C ARG A 78 3.31 -3.63 11.78
N LYS A 79 2.74 -2.59 12.39
CA LYS A 79 2.27 -2.64 13.79
C LYS A 79 1.00 -3.49 13.89
N LYS A 80 0.93 -4.33 14.92
CA LYS A 80 -0.28 -5.10 15.23
C LYS A 80 -1.47 -4.14 15.40
N GLY A 81 -2.61 -4.50 14.79
CA GLY A 81 -3.83 -3.70 14.85
C GLY A 81 -3.83 -2.44 13.98
N SER A 82 -2.80 -2.19 13.17
CA SER A 82 -2.82 -1.08 12.21
C SER A 82 -3.89 -1.28 11.14
N LEU A 83 -4.47 -0.16 10.67
CA LEU A 83 -5.49 -0.19 9.62
C LEU A 83 -4.94 -0.76 8.31
N TRP A 84 -5.78 -1.55 7.65
CA TRP A 84 -5.53 -2.06 6.31
C TRP A 84 -6.42 -1.35 5.30
N SER A 85 -5.83 -0.75 4.29
CA SER A 85 -6.59 -0.24 3.16
C SER A 85 -6.96 -1.37 2.19
N GLU A 86 -8.10 -1.24 1.52
CA GLU A 86 -8.52 -2.18 0.48
C GLU A 86 -7.49 -2.28 -0.65
N LEU A 87 -6.79 -1.18 -0.95
CA LEU A 87 -5.69 -1.20 -1.92
C LEU A 87 -4.53 -2.10 -1.49
N ASN A 88 -4.11 -2.05 -0.22
CA ASN A 88 -3.03 -2.89 0.27
C ASN A 88 -3.46 -4.36 0.39
N LYS A 89 -4.71 -4.62 0.74
CA LYS A 89 -5.27 -5.98 0.67
C LYS A 89 -5.20 -6.53 -0.77
N GLU A 90 -5.56 -5.73 -1.77
CA GLU A 90 -5.49 -6.16 -3.17
C GLU A 90 -4.07 -6.39 -3.65
N ARG A 91 -3.11 -5.57 -3.22
CA ARG A 91 -1.69 -5.83 -3.47
C ARG A 91 -1.25 -7.17 -2.88
N CYS A 92 -1.65 -7.50 -1.66
CA CYS A 92 -1.36 -8.80 -1.05
C CYS A 92 -2.00 -9.95 -1.83
N ARG A 93 -3.26 -9.83 -2.27
CA ARG A 93 -3.91 -10.86 -3.12
C ARG A 93 -3.15 -11.08 -4.43
N ARG A 94 -2.71 -9.99 -5.07
CA ARG A 94 -1.90 -10.06 -6.28
C ARG A 94 -0.56 -10.77 -6.02
N MET A 95 0.15 -10.37 -4.96
CA MET A 95 1.45 -10.95 -4.61
C MET A 95 1.31 -12.42 -4.20
N ASP A 96 0.20 -12.80 -3.57
CA ASP A 96 -0.08 -14.19 -3.22
C ASP A 96 -0.33 -15.07 -4.46
N LYS A 97 -1.10 -14.57 -5.44
CA LYS A 97 -1.30 -15.24 -6.74
C LYS A 97 0.01 -15.43 -7.51
N LEU A 98 0.96 -14.53 -7.35
CA LEU A 98 2.29 -14.62 -7.97
C LEU A 98 3.25 -15.53 -7.18
N GLY A 99 2.81 -16.10 -6.04
CA GLY A 99 3.65 -16.92 -5.17
C GLY A 99 4.74 -16.15 -4.43
N MET A 100 4.60 -14.83 -4.32
CA MET A 100 5.61 -13.93 -3.75
C MET A 100 5.42 -13.66 -2.26
N MET A 101 4.23 -13.93 -1.70
CA MET A 101 3.96 -13.74 -0.27
C MET A 101 4.74 -14.74 0.57
N THR A 102 5.45 -14.25 1.59
CA THR A 102 6.12 -15.08 2.60
C THR A 102 5.16 -15.44 3.73
N GLU A 103 5.58 -16.40 4.60
CA GLU A 103 4.85 -16.70 5.83
C GLU A 103 4.72 -15.48 6.76
N TYR A 104 5.74 -14.63 6.82
CA TYR A 104 5.74 -13.39 7.61
C TYR A 104 4.70 -12.38 7.12
N GLY A 105 4.59 -12.23 5.80
CA GLY A 105 3.56 -11.40 5.18
C GLY A 105 2.16 -11.95 5.45
N ARG A 106 1.96 -13.26 5.33
CA ARG A 106 0.66 -13.90 5.60
C ARG A 106 0.26 -13.81 7.08
N ALA A 107 1.21 -13.88 8.01
CA ALA A 107 0.94 -13.84 9.45
C ALA A 107 0.31 -12.54 9.95
N VAL A 108 0.45 -11.45 9.22
CA VAL A 108 -0.10 -10.12 9.59
C VAL A 108 -1.33 -9.71 8.79
N LEU A 109 -1.82 -10.57 7.88
CA LEU A 109 -3.00 -10.27 7.07
C LEU A 109 -4.27 -10.14 7.94
N PRO A 110 -5.14 -9.19 7.64
CA PRO A 110 -6.47 -9.10 8.23
C PRO A 110 -7.43 -10.07 7.55
N ASP A 111 -8.72 -9.94 7.81
CA ASP A 111 -9.73 -10.58 6.96
C ASP A 111 -9.60 -10.08 5.52
N MET A 112 -9.32 -11.00 4.62
CA MET A 112 -9.07 -10.75 3.20
C MET A 112 -10.32 -10.95 2.34
N THR A 113 -11.49 -11.23 2.95
CA THR A 113 -12.74 -11.47 2.23
C THR A 113 -13.24 -10.17 1.58
N PRO A 114 -13.34 -10.07 0.25
CA PRO A 114 -13.83 -8.85 -0.41
C PRO A 114 -15.27 -8.50 -0.03
N ALA A 115 -16.12 -9.50 0.22
CA ALA A 115 -17.51 -9.33 0.64
C ALA A 115 -17.66 -8.69 2.04
N GLY A 116 -16.59 -8.63 2.84
CA GLY A 116 -16.57 -7.96 4.15
C GLY A 116 -16.47 -6.43 4.06
N PHE A 117 -16.26 -5.86 2.87
CA PHE A 117 -16.22 -4.42 2.71
C PHE A 117 -17.63 -3.85 2.63
N VAL A 118 -17.95 -2.96 3.56
CA VAL A 118 -19.26 -2.28 3.65
C VAL A 118 -19.06 -0.78 3.46
N ILE A 119 -19.90 -0.17 2.64
CA ILE A 119 -19.96 1.29 2.51
C ILE A 119 -20.72 1.86 3.70
N ASP A 120 -20.15 2.86 4.37
CA ASP A 120 -20.84 3.57 5.48
C ASP A 120 -22.17 4.19 4.97
N ASP A 121 -23.23 4.10 5.76
CA ASP A 121 -24.59 4.49 5.37
C ASP A 121 -24.70 5.95 4.89
N ASP A 122 -23.95 6.87 5.51
CA ASP A 122 -23.94 8.28 5.12
C ASP A 122 -23.28 8.51 3.75
N ILE A 123 -22.25 7.73 3.42
CA ILE A 123 -21.58 7.77 2.11
C ILE A 123 -22.51 7.17 1.05
N LEU A 124 -23.13 6.04 1.37
CA LEU A 124 -24.10 5.40 0.47
C LEU A 124 -25.28 6.33 0.17
N ALA A 125 -25.86 6.93 1.19
CA ALA A 125 -26.95 7.90 1.05
C ALA A 125 -26.54 9.10 0.18
N ALA A 126 -25.34 9.64 0.39
CA ALA A 126 -24.82 10.75 -0.41
C ALA A 126 -24.65 10.38 -1.91
N LEU A 127 -24.15 9.18 -2.19
CA LEU A 127 -24.03 8.69 -3.58
C LEU A 127 -25.40 8.49 -4.25
N GLN A 128 -26.42 8.10 -3.48
CA GLN A 128 -27.77 7.82 -3.98
C GLN A 128 -28.67 9.06 -4.08
N THR A 129 -28.18 10.23 -3.64
CA THR A 129 -28.94 11.49 -3.72
C THR A 129 -29.19 11.92 -5.18
N ASP A 130 -28.33 11.55 -6.10
CA ASP A 130 -28.41 11.85 -7.53
C ASP A 130 -28.30 10.54 -8.32
N ASP A 131 -29.34 10.23 -9.12
CA ASP A 131 -29.43 8.99 -9.90
C ASP A 131 -28.30 8.85 -10.93
N VAL A 132 -27.86 9.96 -11.51
CA VAL A 132 -26.76 9.96 -12.49
C VAL A 132 -25.43 9.64 -11.80
N VAL A 133 -25.18 10.25 -10.65
CA VAL A 133 -23.98 9.97 -9.83
C VAL A 133 -23.97 8.52 -9.39
N TRP A 134 -25.09 8.01 -8.89
CA TRP A 134 -25.22 6.63 -8.46
C TRP A 134 -25.00 5.63 -9.61
N SER A 135 -25.65 5.85 -10.76
CA SER A 135 -25.47 5.00 -11.93
C SER A 135 -24.02 5.00 -12.43
N ASN A 136 -23.37 6.17 -12.47
CA ASN A 136 -21.97 6.28 -12.87
C ASN A 136 -21.05 5.56 -11.87
N PHE A 137 -21.29 5.70 -10.56
CA PHE A 137 -20.53 5.01 -9.52
C PHE A 137 -20.63 3.48 -9.68
N GLN A 138 -21.83 2.95 -9.88
CA GLN A 138 -22.07 1.52 -10.08
C GLN A 138 -21.41 0.97 -11.36
N SER A 139 -21.17 1.81 -12.36
CA SER A 139 -20.50 1.42 -13.61
C SER A 139 -18.99 1.22 -13.49
N PHE A 140 -18.36 1.73 -12.41
CA PHE A 140 -16.93 1.52 -12.20
C PHE A 140 -16.62 0.07 -11.82
N PRO A 141 -15.40 -0.43 -12.12
CA PRO A 141 -14.95 -1.74 -11.62
C PRO A 141 -15.06 -1.83 -10.09
N GLU A 142 -15.49 -2.97 -9.57
CA GLU A 142 -15.71 -3.18 -8.12
C GLU A 142 -14.50 -2.80 -7.25
N LEU A 143 -13.30 -3.16 -7.69
CA LEU A 143 -12.06 -2.77 -6.98
C LEU A 143 -11.91 -1.25 -6.89
N TYR A 144 -12.21 -0.54 -7.99
CA TYR A 144 -12.14 0.92 -7.99
C TYR A 144 -13.15 1.53 -7.02
N GLN A 145 -14.40 1.03 -7.03
CA GLN A 145 -15.43 1.45 -6.08
C GLN A 145 -14.94 1.27 -4.63
N ARG A 146 -14.48 0.05 -4.28
CA ARG A 146 -13.98 -0.25 -2.92
C ARG A 146 -12.84 0.66 -2.51
N VAL A 147 -11.82 0.80 -3.33
CA VAL A 147 -10.62 1.61 -3.01
C VAL A 147 -10.98 3.09 -2.82
N ARG A 148 -11.90 3.63 -3.63
CA ARG A 148 -12.32 5.03 -3.50
C ARG A 148 -13.11 5.28 -2.22
N ILE A 149 -14.07 4.42 -1.93
CA ILE A 149 -14.87 4.52 -0.70
C ILE A 149 -13.99 4.30 0.54
N ASP A 150 -13.12 3.28 0.52
CA ASP A 150 -12.20 2.99 1.62
C ASP A 150 -11.30 4.19 1.95
N THR A 151 -10.79 4.89 0.94
CA THR A 151 -10.00 6.11 1.13
C THR A 151 -10.79 7.20 1.88
N ILE A 152 -12.07 7.35 1.59
CA ILE A 152 -12.96 8.31 2.28
C ILE A 152 -13.20 7.85 3.71
N GLN A 153 -13.53 6.58 3.92
CA GLN A 153 -13.82 6.00 5.25
C GLN A 153 -12.60 6.04 6.18
N ILE A 154 -11.40 5.79 5.65
CA ILE A 154 -10.16 5.93 6.42
C ILE A 154 -9.96 7.38 6.88
N LYS A 155 -10.12 8.36 5.99
CA LYS A 155 -9.99 9.79 6.33
C LYS A 155 -11.05 10.26 7.32
N LYS A 156 -12.27 9.75 7.21
CA LYS A 156 -13.36 10.02 8.15
C LYS A 156 -13.03 9.53 9.56
N LYS A 157 -12.37 8.38 9.69
CA LYS A 157 -11.91 7.81 10.97
C LYS A 157 -10.66 8.51 11.53
N GLN A 158 -9.89 9.19 10.68
CA GLN A 158 -8.65 9.88 11.02
C GLN A 158 -8.63 11.31 10.44
N PRO A 159 -9.52 12.21 10.90
CA PRO A 159 -9.71 13.53 10.30
C PRO A 159 -8.49 14.48 10.40
N LYS A 160 -7.44 14.10 11.11
CA LYS A 160 -6.20 14.89 11.29
C LYS A 160 -5.02 14.43 10.41
N LEU A 161 -5.27 13.51 9.48
CA LEU A 161 -4.27 13.06 8.48
C LEU A 161 -4.41 13.85 7.18
#